data_f8402d6fa744cb8e0fe71dea445f4c25
#
_entry.id   f8402d6fa744cb8e0fe71dea445f4c25
#
_cell.length_a   1.000
_cell.length_b   1.000
_cell.length_c   1.000
_cell.angle_alpha   90.00
_cell.angle_beta   90.00
_cell.angle_gamma   90.00
#
_symmetry.space_group_name_H-M   'P 1'
#
loop_
_entity.id
_entity.type
_entity.pdbx_description
1 polymer ?
#
loop_
_entity_poly.entity_id
_entity_poly.type
_entity_poly.pdbx_seq_one_letter_code
_entity_poly.pdbx_strand_id
1 'polypeptide(L)'
;MDRTFVMVKPDGVQRGLVGEIVSRFEAKGLKLAGAKLELLPEGRVVEQYREHLEKPFFPGLKAYIMSGPCFLMAWEGKGAVTVVRRMVGATNPAEAAPGSIRGDFALDIGRNVIHASDSPESAARELGIHFSPRELVEYSRID
;
A
#
# COMPACT_ATOMS: atom_id res chain seq x y z
N MET A 1 -7.75 -9.50 15.16
CA MET A 1 -7.19 -9.73 13.81
C MET A 1 -6.37 -8.51 13.40
N ASP A 2 -5.18 -8.73 12.92
CA ASP A 2 -4.31 -7.63 12.53
C ASP A 2 -4.78 -6.98 11.24
N ARG A 3 -4.65 -5.68 11.16
CA ARG A 3 -4.92 -4.89 9.95
C ARG A 3 -3.65 -4.21 9.48
N THR A 4 -3.53 -4.05 8.17
CA THR A 4 -2.44 -3.29 7.58
C THR A 4 -2.94 -2.40 6.46
N PHE A 5 -2.21 -1.32 6.19
CA PHE A 5 -2.51 -0.40 5.11
C PHE A 5 -1.64 -0.74 3.90
N VAL A 6 -2.25 -0.76 2.72
CA VAL A 6 -1.57 -0.99 1.45
C VAL A 6 -2.07 0.05 0.46
N MET A 7 -1.15 0.59 -0.34
CA MET A 7 -1.50 1.57 -1.35
C MET A 7 -0.83 1.21 -2.67
N VAL A 8 -1.62 1.02 -3.72
CA VAL A 8 -1.07 0.94 -5.07
C VAL A 8 -0.81 2.38 -5.51
N LYS A 9 0.44 2.67 -5.83
CA LYS A 9 0.89 4.01 -6.22
C LYS A 9 0.43 4.34 -7.64
N PRO A 10 0.52 5.61 -8.07
CA PRO A 10 0.00 6.00 -9.39
C PRO A 10 0.52 5.17 -10.56
N ASP A 11 1.79 4.78 -10.56
CA ASP A 11 2.33 3.94 -11.63
C ASP A 11 1.65 2.56 -11.69
N GLY A 12 1.36 1.95 -10.54
CA GLY A 12 0.66 0.67 -10.49
C GLY A 12 -0.78 0.79 -10.97
N VAL A 13 -1.47 1.86 -10.60
CA VAL A 13 -2.83 2.11 -11.05
C VAL A 13 -2.86 2.34 -12.57
N GLN A 14 -1.97 3.20 -13.06
CA GLN A 14 -1.91 3.55 -14.49
C GLN A 14 -1.52 2.37 -15.37
N ARG A 15 -0.75 1.43 -14.84
CA ARG A 15 -0.36 0.21 -15.54
C ARG A 15 -1.40 -0.90 -15.45
N GLY A 16 -2.53 -0.66 -14.76
CA GLY A 16 -3.60 -1.64 -14.65
C GLY A 16 -3.28 -2.81 -13.75
N LEU A 17 -2.45 -2.61 -12.71
CA LEU A 17 -2.00 -3.68 -11.83
C LEU A 17 -2.89 -3.89 -10.59
N VAL A 18 -3.90 -3.04 -10.36
CA VAL A 18 -4.74 -3.11 -9.16
C VAL A 18 -5.39 -4.48 -9.01
N GLY A 19 -6.00 -4.99 -10.07
CA GLY A 19 -6.69 -6.28 -10.01
C GLY A 19 -5.77 -7.43 -9.66
N GLU A 20 -4.58 -7.47 -10.26
CA GLU A 20 -3.60 -8.51 -9.98
C GLU A 20 -3.12 -8.45 -8.52
N ILE A 21 -2.88 -7.25 -8.02
CA ILE A 21 -2.42 -7.05 -6.64
C ILE A 21 -3.50 -7.50 -5.65
N VAL A 22 -4.75 -7.07 -5.86
CA VAL A 22 -5.88 -7.47 -5.02
C VAL A 22 -6.05 -9.00 -5.04
N SER A 23 -5.96 -9.60 -6.23
CA SER A 23 -6.09 -11.04 -6.40
C SER A 23 -5.06 -11.80 -5.56
N ARG A 24 -3.82 -11.33 -5.53
CA ARG A 24 -2.76 -11.97 -4.74
C ARG A 24 -3.05 -11.96 -3.25
N PHE A 25 -3.51 -10.84 -2.72
CA PHE A 25 -3.83 -10.75 -1.29
C PHE A 25 -5.04 -11.60 -0.93
N GLU A 26 -6.08 -11.60 -1.78
CA GLU A 26 -7.24 -12.44 -1.56
C GLU A 26 -6.92 -13.93 -1.65
N ALA A 27 -6.11 -14.32 -2.63
CA ALA A 27 -5.68 -15.71 -2.79
C ALA A 27 -4.86 -16.18 -1.60
N LYS A 28 -4.13 -15.30 -0.95
CA LYS A 28 -3.34 -15.61 0.26
C LYS A 28 -4.24 -15.91 1.46
N GLY A 29 -5.48 -15.41 1.46
CA GLY A 29 -6.41 -15.59 2.56
C GLY A 29 -6.63 -14.33 3.39
N LEU A 30 -6.10 -13.19 2.94
CA LEU A 30 -6.33 -11.93 3.62
C LEU A 30 -7.73 -11.41 3.28
N LYS A 31 -8.35 -10.70 4.24
CA LYS A 31 -9.69 -10.12 4.06
C LYS A 31 -9.58 -8.65 3.72
N LEU A 32 -10.25 -8.23 2.65
CA LEU A 32 -10.31 -6.82 2.26
C LEU A 32 -11.34 -6.11 3.15
N ALA A 33 -10.87 -5.22 4.01
CA ALA A 33 -11.74 -4.49 4.94
C ALA A 33 -12.12 -3.10 4.44
N GLY A 34 -11.35 -2.54 3.52
CA GLY A 34 -11.63 -1.24 2.92
C GLY A 34 -10.82 -1.05 1.67
N ALA A 35 -11.39 -0.31 0.70
CA ALA A 35 -10.72 -0.03 -0.56
C ALA A 35 -11.32 1.22 -1.20
N LYS A 36 -10.46 2.07 -1.75
CA LYS A 36 -10.94 3.26 -2.48
C LYS A 36 -9.86 3.80 -3.42
N LEU A 37 -10.30 4.35 -4.52
CA LEU A 37 -9.44 5.00 -5.51
C LEU A 37 -9.51 6.50 -5.29
N GLU A 38 -8.37 7.16 -5.07
CA GLU A 38 -8.34 8.58 -4.74
C GLU A 38 -7.14 9.29 -5.35
N LEU A 39 -7.38 10.55 -5.73
CA LEU A 39 -6.29 11.52 -5.92
C LEU A 39 -6.00 12.09 -4.54
N LEU A 40 -4.85 11.76 -3.97
CA LEU A 40 -4.52 12.18 -2.62
C LEU A 40 -4.32 13.69 -2.51
N PRO A 41 -4.96 14.35 -1.54
CA PRO A 41 -4.67 15.75 -1.27
C PRO A 41 -3.31 15.90 -0.59
N GLU A 42 -2.67 17.06 -0.80
CA GLU A 42 -1.32 17.32 -0.28
C GLU A 42 -1.20 17.06 1.22
N GLY A 43 -2.20 17.46 2.00
CA GLY A 43 -2.17 17.27 3.45
C GLY A 43 -2.03 15.82 3.87
N ARG A 44 -2.69 14.91 3.15
CA ARG A 44 -2.60 13.48 3.47
C ARG A 44 -1.27 12.88 2.99
N VAL A 45 -0.70 13.39 1.90
CA VAL A 45 0.63 12.97 1.44
C VAL A 45 1.68 13.39 2.47
N VAL A 46 1.60 14.61 2.97
CA VAL A 46 2.50 15.11 4.01
C VAL A 46 2.38 14.27 5.28
N GLU A 47 1.18 13.96 5.72
CA GLU A 47 0.97 13.10 6.90
C GLU A 47 1.53 11.70 6.69
N GLN A 48 1.30 11.11 5.52
CA GLN A 48 1.79 9.76 5.19
C GLN A 48 3.30 9.68 5.28
N TYR A 49 3.99 10.69 4.75
CA TYR A 49 5.45 10.69 4.63
C TYR A 49 6.12 11.67 5.60
N ARG A 50 5.50 11.93 6.74
CA ARG A 50 5.99 12.92 7.71
C ARG A 50 7.45 12.73 8.09
N GLU A 51 7.93 11.50 8.19
CA GLU A 51 9.30 11.17 8.53
C GLU A 51 10.31 11.59 7.45
N HIS A 52 9.84 11.89 6.24
CA HIS A 52 10.68 12.16 5.09
C HIS A 52 10.65 13.63 4.64
N LEU A 53 9.91 14.50 5.33
CA LEU A 53 9.69 15.90 4.91
C LEU A 53 10.99 16.67 4.70
N GLU A 54 12.01 16.41 5.54
CA GLU A 54 13.30 17.11 5.48
C GLU A 54 14.27 16.45 4.50
N LYS A 55 13.91 15.34 3.89
CA LYS A 55 14.83 14.61 3.01
C LYS A 55 14.80 15.17 1.59
N PRO A 56 15.96 15.18 0.89
CA PRO A 56 16.04 15.74 -0.46
C PRO A 56 15.10 15.08 -1.46
N PHE A 57 14.76 13.80 -1.27
CA PHE A 57 13.88 13.09 -2.21
C PHE A 57 12.39 13.39 -2.01
N PHE A 58 12.01 14.06 -0.92
CA PHE A 58 10.59 14.24 -0.61
C PHE A 58 9.82 15.03 -1.68
N PRO A 59 10.31 16.16 -2.21
CA PRO A 59 9.55 16.89 -3.25
C PRO A 59 9.21 16.02 -4.46
N GLY A 60 10.15 15.20 -4.90
CA GLY A 60 9.93 14.27 -6.02
C GLY A 60 8.93 13.17 -5.67
N LEU A 61 9.04 12.62 -4.45
CA LEU A 61 8.08 11.62 -3.96
C LEU A 61 6.67 12.20 -3.91
N LYS A 62 6.52 13.40 -3.35
CA LYS A 62 5.22 14.07 -3.28
C LYS A 62 4.62 14.28 -4.66
N ALA A 63 5.41 14.83 -5.59
CA ALA A 63 4.97 15.05 -6.96
C ALA A 63 4.52 13.75 -7.63
N TYR A 64 5.28 12.68 -7.43
CA TYR A 64 4.95 11.37 -7.96
C TYR A 64 3.63 10.83 -7.39
N ILE A 65 3.48 10.84 -6.08
CA ILE A 65 2.25 10.33 -5.42
C ILE A 65 1.02 11.13 -5.84
N MET A 66 1.18 12.44 -6.08
CA MET A 66 0.07 13.31 -6.50
C MET A 66 -0.13 13.36 -8.01
N SER A 67 0.67 12.63 -8.79
CA SER A 67 0.62 12.68 -10.26
C SER A 67 -0.57 11.91 -10.85
N GLY A 68 -1.25 11.10 -10.06
CA GLY A 68 -2.39 10.31 -10.50
C GLY A 68 -3.06 9.65 -9.31
N PRO A 69 -4.13 8.88 -9.54
CA PRO A 69 -4.84 8.25 -8.43
C PRO A 69 -4.03 7.13 -7.79
N CYS A 70 -4.21 6.96 -6.49
CA CYS A 70 -3.71 5.83 -5.73
C CYS A 70 -4.88 4.93 -5.37
N PHE A 71 -4.65 3.63 -5.24
CA PHE A 71 -5.66 2.69 -4.74
C PHE A 71 -5.31 2.30 -3.31
N LEU A 72 -6.14 2.74 -2.36
CA LEU A 72 -5.90 2.59 -0.93
C LEU A 72 -6.66 1.37 -0.41
N MET A 73 -6.01 0.53 0.39
CA MET A 73 -6.61 -0.70 0.88
C MET A 73 -6.31 -0.92 2.35
N ALA A 74 -7.27 -1.54 3.04
CA ALA A 74 -7.08 -2.08 4.37
C ALA A 74 -7.25 -3.60 4.29
N TRP A 75 -6.20 -4.32 4.64
CA TRP A 75 -6.20 -5.79 4.63
C TRP A 75 -6.11 -6.34 6.05
N GLU A 76 -6.83 -7.41 6.31
CA GLU A 76 -6.96 -8.02 7.62
C GLU A 76 -6.61 -9.49 7.58
N GLY A 77 -5.88 -9.95 8.59
CA GLY A 77 -5.54 -11.36 8.71
C GLY A 77 -4.51 -11.58 9.81
N LYS A 78 -4.26 -12.84 10.12
CA LYS A 78 -3.26 -13.21 11.10
C LYS A 78 -1.87 -12.80 10.60
N GLY A 79 -1.19 -11.95 11.40
CA GLY A 79 0.12 -11.45 11.04
C GLY A 79 0.13 -10.60 9.76
N ALA A 80 -0.96 -9.88 9.49
CA ALA A 80 -1.16 -9.17 8.22
C ALA A 80 0.01 -8.27 7.83
N VAL A 81 0.57 -7.51 8.77
CA VAL A 81 1.68 -6.61 8.45
C VAL A 81 2.87 -7.39 7.88
N THR A 82 3.30 -8.43 8.57
CA THR A 82 4.45 -9.24 8.13
C THR A 82 4.16 -9.98 6.83
N VAL A 83 2.98 -10.57 6.71
CA VAL A 83 2.59 -11.33 5.52
C VAL A 83 2.56 -10.42 4.30
N VAL A 84 1.93 -9.26 4.40
CA VAL A 84 1.85 -8.30 3.30
C VAL A 84 3.24 -7.80 2.89
N ARG A 85 4.08 -7.49 3.87
CA ARG A 85 5.46 -7.03 3.57
C ARG A 85 6.24 -8.08 2.77
N ARG A 86 6.10 -9.35 3.10
CA ARG A 86 6.74 -10.43 2.34
C ARG A 86 6.20 -10.53 0.92
N MET A 87 4.90 -10.36 0.76
CA MET A 87 4.26 -10.42 -0.56
C MET A 87 4.65 -9.23 -1.42
N VAL A 88 4.82 -8.07 -0.82
CA VAL A 88 5.23 -6.85 -1.53
C VAL A 88 6.70 -6.92 -1.97
N GLY A 89 7.57 -7.44 -1.12
CA GLY A 89 8.98 -7.57 -1.42
C GLY A 89 9.81 -6.37 -0.99
N ALA A 90 11.12 -6.47 -1.21
CA ALA A 90 12.08 -5.43 -0.81
C ALA A 90 11.73 -4.08 -1.43
N THR A 91 12.02 -3.00 -0.68
CA THR A 91 11.73 -1.63 -1.12
C THR A 91 12.40 -1.29 -2.45
N ASN A 92 13.64 -1.73 -2.62
CA ASN A 92 14.31 -1.62 -3.91
C ASN A 92 13.90 -2.80 -4.79
N PRO A 93 13.20 -2.54 -5.91
CA PRO A 93 12.74 -3.63 -6.78
C PRO A 93 13.85 -4.52 -7.32
N ALA A 94 15.06 -3.98 -7.51
CA ALA A 94 16.20 -4.76 -7.99
C ALA A 94 16.59 -5.87 -7.01
N GLU A 95 16.27 -5.70 -5.74
CA GLU A 95 16.57 -6.67 -4.67
C GLU A 95 15.35 -7.49 -4.29
N ALA A 96 14.18 -7.19 -4.85
CA ALA A 96 12.95 -7.90 -4.55
C ALA A 96 12.93 -9.26 -5.22
N ALA A 97 12.56 -10.29 -4.46
CA ALA A 97 12.54 -11.66 -4.98
C ALA A 97 11.46 -11.82 -6.06
N PRO A 98 11.74 -12.59 -7.12
CA PRO A 98 10.70 -13.01 -8.04
C PRO A 98 9.55 -13.68 -7.27
N GLY A 99 8.32 -13.40 -7.67
CA GLY A 99 7.13 -13.85 -6.96
C GLY A 99 6.57 -12.81 -6.01
N SER A 100 7.40 -11.88 -5.50
CA SER A 100 6.89 -10.73 -4.78
C SER A 100 6.32 -9.71 -5.77
N ILE A 101 5.45 -8.83 -5.30
CA ILE A 101 4.80 -7.83 -6.16
C ILE A 101 5.86 -6.94 -6.83
N ARG A 102 6.79 -6.39 -6.05
CA ARG A 102 7.86 -5.55 -6.62
C ARG A 102 8.82 -6.36 -7.49
N GLY A 103 9.11 -7.58 -7.10
CA GLY A 103 9.99 -8.44 -7.91
C GLY A 103 9.40 -8.76 -9.28
N ASP A 104 8.08 -8.88 -9.36
CA ASP A 104 7.39 -9.19 -10.62
C ASP A 104 7.09 -7.96 -11.47
N PHE A 105 6.79 -6.81 -10.84
CA PHE A 105 6.19 -5.68 -11.56
C PHE A 105 6.99 -4.39 -11.50
N ALA A 106 8.00 -4.27 -10.67
CA ALA A 106 8.77 -3.05 -10.54
C ALA A 106 10.23 -3.25 -10.93
N LEU A 107 10.86 -2.20 -11.42
CA LEU A 107 12.27 -2.22 -11.80
C LEU A 107 13.07 -1.13 -11.10
N ASP A 108 12.43 0.01 -10.81
CA ASP A 108 13.07 1.22 -10.32
C ASP A 108 12.51 1.59 -8.95
N ILE A 109 13.39 1.93 -8.00
CA ILE A 109 12.99 2.32 -6.65
C ILE A 109 12.09 3.57 -6.64
N GLY A 110 12.27 4.48 -7.60
CA GLY A 110 11.45 5.68 -7.69
C GLY A 110 10.03 5.43 -8.16
N ARG A 111 9.79 4.27 -8.81
CA ARG A 111 8.46 3.85 -9.28
C ARG A 111 8.26 2.40 -8.93
N ASN A 112 8.07 2.14 -7.62
CA ASN A 112 8.05 0.78 -7.11
C ASN A 112 6.66 0.24 -6.83
N VAL A 113 5.65 0.78 -7.50
CA VAL A 113 4.29 0.23 -7.66
C VAL A 113 3.42 0.31 -6.42
N ILE A 114 3.94 0.00 -5.24
CA ILE A 114 3.11 -0.28 -4.06
C ILE A 114 3.80 0.18 -2.78
N HIS A 115 2.98 0.57 -1.80
CA HIS A 115 3.40 0.85 -0.44
C HIS A 115 2.66 -0.09 0.50
N ALA A 116 3.35 -0.57 1.53
CA ALA A 116 2.73 -1.33 2.61
C ALA A 116 3.33 -0.88 3.94
N SER A 117 2.51 -0.82 4.98
CA SER A 117 2.95 -0.45 6.32
C SER A 117 4.05 -1.39 6.80
N ASP A 118 5.05 -0.85 7.49
CA ASP A 118 6.24 -1.62 7.91
C ASP A 118 6.17 -2.14 9.35
N SER A 119 5.14 -1.73 10.10
CA SER A 119 4.97 -2.15 11.49
C SER A 119 3.50 -2.04 11.89
N PRO A 120 3.07 -2.69 12.98
CA PRO A 120 1.72 -2.50 13.50
C PRO A 120 1.42 -1.04 13.85
N GLU A 121 2.40 -0.30 14.37
CA GLU A 121 2.26 1.11 14.72
C GLU A 121 2.05 1.95 13.46
N SER A 122 2.86 1.72 12.43
CA SER A 122 2.71 2.41 11.14
C SER A 122 1.37 2.06 10.50
N ALA A 123 0.94 0.81 10.58
CA ALA A 123 -0.35 0.38 10.03
C ALA A 123 -1.51 1.14 10.67
N ALA A 124 -1.53 1.22 12.01
CA ALA A 124 -2.58 1.94 12.72
C ALA A 124 -2.59 3.43 12.34
N ARG A 125 -1.43 4.05 12.28
CA ARG A 125 -1.29 5.46 11.91
C ARG A 125 -1.76 5.71 10.48
N GLU A 126 -1.30 4.89 9.54
CA GLU A 126 -1.61 5.08 8.12
C GLU A 126 -3.08 4.80 7.82
N LEU A 127 -3.66 3.79 8.43
CA LEU A 127 -5.10 3.55 8.30
C LEU A 127 -5.91 4.74 8.82
N GLY A 128 -5.47 5.35 9.93
CA GLY A 128 -6.14 6.52 10.49
C GLY A 128 -6.02 7.77 9.64
N ILE A 129 -4.94 7.89 8.84
CA ILE A 129 -4.77 9.01 7.91
C ILE A 129 -5.76 8.89 6.75
N HIS A 130 -5.95 7.68 6.23
CA HIS A 130 -6.61 7.48 4.94
C HIS A 130 -8.05 6.96 5.01
N PHE A 131 -8.42 6.32 6.10
CA PHE A 131 -9.76 5.75 6.23
C PHE A 131 -10.50 6.30 7.44
N SER A 132 -11.79 6.65 7.24
CA SER A 132 -12.68 6.87 8.35
C SER A 132 -13.18 5.50 8.86
N PRO A 133 -13.67 5.43 10.13
CA PRO A 133 -14.23 4.15 10.62
C PRO A 133 -15.36 3.60 9.77
N ARG A 134 -16.12 4.47 9.10
CA ARG A 134 -17.24 4.07 8.24
C ARG A 134 -16.79 3.39 6.96
N GLU A 135 -15.55 3.62 6.55
CA GLU A 135 -14.98 3.04 5.33
C GLU A 135 -14.36 1.67 5.56
N LEU A 136 -14.28 1.23 6.80
CA LEU A 136 -13.77 -0.10 7.17
C LEU A 136 -14.94 -0.99 7.54
N VAL A 137 -15.09 -2.11 6.82
CA VAL A 137 -16.24 -2.99 6.93
C VAL A 137 -15.89 -4.25 7.73
N GLU A 138 -16.73 -4.58 8.70
CA GLU A 138 -16.59 -5.80 9.50
C GLU A 138 -17.38 -6.94 8.88
N TYR A 139 -16.72 -8.04 8.59
CA TYR A 139 -17.34 -9.26 8.08
C TYR A 139 -16.34 -10.40 8.18
N SER A 140 -16.77 -11.62 7.95
CA SER A 140 -15.89 -12.79 7.96
C SER A 140 -15.83 -13.42 6.57
N ARG A 141 -14.64 -13.87 6.18
CA ARG A 141 -14.53 -14.73 5.01
C ARG A 141 -15.13 -16.10 5.35
N ILE A 142 -15.64 -16.78 4.36
CA ILE A 142 -16.28 -18.09 4.56
C ILE A 142 -15.33 -19.25 4.28
N ASP A 143 -14.12 -18.99 3.86
CA ASP A 143 -13.09 -20.02 3.59
C ASP A 143 -12.01 -20.13 4.67
#